data_3beb9bd78ce38986b1d9191f26048d60
#
_entry.id   3beb9bd78ce38986b1d9191f26048d60
#
_cell.length_a   1.000
_cell.length_b   1.000
_cell.length_c   1.000
_cell.angle_alpha   90.00
_cell.angle_beta   90.00
_cell.angle_gamma   90.00
#
_symmetry.space_group_name_H-M   'P 1'
#
loop_
_entity.id
_entity.type
_entity.pdbx_description
1 polymer ?
#
loop_
_entity_poly.entity_id
_entity_poly.type
_entity_poly.pdbx_seq_one_letter_code
_entity_poly.pdbx_strand_id
1 'polypeptide(L)' 'MIAAEIERCAGIDVGKERLAVCIMVGPLTGEPRCEFREFGTVNAELKRLRQWLEAEGITHVVMESTGSYC' A
#
# COMPACT_ATOMS: atom_id res chain seq x y z
N MET A 1 9.77 -21.84 12.51
CA MET A 1 9.40 -21.43 12.35
C MET A 1 9.10 -20.56 12.20
N ILE A 2 8.82 -20.00 11.91
CA ILE A 2 8.54 -19.16 11.80
C ILE A 2 7.68 -18.62 11.85
N ALA A 3 7.48 -18.21 11.99
CA ALA A 3 6.69 -17.58 12.45
C ALA A 3 5.89 -16.91 11.70
N ALA A 4 4.93 -17.14 11.50
CA ALA A 4 4.22 -16.51 10.78
C ALA A 4 3.66 -15.53 11.26
N GLU A 5 3.99 -14.59 10.97
CA GLU A 5 3.51 -13.57 11.49
C GLU A 5 2.57 -12.89 10.71
N ILE A 6 2.18 -11.73 10.90
CA ILE A 6 1.32 -10.89 10.16
C ILE A 6 2.08 -10.30 9.03
N GLU A 7 1.61 -10.44 7.85
CA GLU A 7 2.20 -9.80 6.73
C GLU A 7 1.60 -8.47 6.50
N ARG A 8 2.41 -7.43 6.35
CA ARG A 8 1.93 -6.08 6.14
C ARG A 8 2.59 -5.51 4.90
N CYS A 9 1.85 -5.47 3.82
CA CYS A 9 2.40 -4.99 2.57
C CYS A 9 1.42 -4.07 1.87
N ALA A 10 1.92 -3.27 0.97
CA ALA A 10 1.11 -2.34 0.23
C ALA A 10 1.55 -2.30 -1.22
N GLY A 11 0.58 -2.18 -2.10
CA GLY A 11 0.87 -2.00 -3.51
C GLY A 11 0.36 -0.65 -3.94
N ILE A 12 1.19 0.13 -4.59
CA ILE A 12 0.85 1.46 -5.05
C ILE A 12 0.90 1.49 -6.55
N ASP A 13 -0.24 1.86 -7.14
CA ASP A 13 -0.34 1.97 -8.57
C ASP A 13 -0.29 3.46 -8.89
N VAL A 14 0.74 3.92 -9.55
CA VAL A 14 0.96 5.33 -9.77
C VAL A 14 0.34 5.74 -11.09
N GLY A 15 -0.65 6.58 -11.03
CA GLY A 15 -1.26 7.13 -12.21
C GLY A 15 -0.84 8.55 -12.44
N LYS A 16 -1.46 9.21 -13.37
CA LYS A 16 -1.09 10.58 -13.70
C LYS A 16 -1.50 11.55 -12.63
N GLU A 17 -2.67 11.40 -12.11
CA GLU A 17 -3.17 12.36 -11.14
C GLU A 17 -3.55 11.73 -9.84
N ARG A 18 -3.50 10.44 -9.74
CA ARG A 18 -3.89 9.76 -8.52
C ARG A 18 -3.03 8.56 -8.29
N LEU A 19 -2.92 8.19 -7.05
CA LEU A 19 -2.25 6.98 -6.64
C LEU A 19 -3.29 6.05 -6.06
N ALA A 20 -3.32 4.83 -6.55
CA ALA A 20 -4.21 3.83 -5.97
C ALA A 20 -3.38 2.94 -5.07
N VAL A 21 -3.77 2.84 -3.82
CA VAL A 21 -2.99 2.12 -2.84
C VAL A 21 -3.84 1.02 -2.24
N CYS A 22 -3.30 -0.18 -2.26
CA CYS A 22 -3.98 -1.31 -1.65
C CYS A 22 -3.07 -1.88 -0.59
N ILE A 23 -3.53 -1.96 0.64
CA ILE A 23 -2.72 -2.58 1.67
C ILE A 23 -3.33 -3.91 2.06
N MET A 24 -2.49 -4.82 2.48
CA MET A 24 -2.92 -6.10 2.94
C MET A 24 -2.26 -6.36 4.27
N VAL A 25 -3.07 -6.57 5.27
CA VAL A 25 -2.58 -6.79 6.61
C VAL A 25 -3.28 -8.01 7.16
N GLY A 26 -2.53 -8.97 7.59
CA GLY A 26 -3.16 -10.13 8.19
C GLY A 26 -2.22 -11.28 8.32
N PRO A 27 -2.65 -12.31 8.99
CA PRO A 27 -1.82 -13.46 9.16
C PRO A 27 -1.74 -14.27 7.89
N LEU A 28 -0.70 -14.99 7.74
CA LEU A 28 -0.53 -15.82 6.58
C LEU A 28 -1.53 -16.95 6.53
N THR A 29 -2.00 -17.38 7.66
CA THR A 29 -2.89 -18.48 7.73
C THR A 29 -4.34 -18.11 7.78
N GLY A 30 -4.67 -16.86 7.92
CA GLY A 30 -6.06 -16.47 7.99
C GLY A 30 -6.44 -15.64 6.80
N GLU A 31 -7.55 -14.97 6.92
CA GLU A 31 -7.97 -14.09 5.87
C GLU A 31 -7.37 -12.73 6.08
N PRO A 32 -6.54 -12.25 5.20
CA PRO A 32 -5.94 -10.96 5.40
C PRO A 32 -6.96 -9.86 5.20
N ARG A 33 -6.73 -8.75 5.84
CA ARG A 33 -7.55 -7.61 5.69
C ARG A 33 -7.00 -6.78 4.56
N CYS A 34 -7.81 -6.41 3.62
CA CYS A 34 -7.38 -5.58 2.50
C CYS A 34 -8.11 -4.27 2.54
N GLU A 35 -7.37 -3.20 2.36
CA GLU A 35 -7.97 -1.89 2.29
C GLU A 35 -7.46 -1.16 1.07
N PHE A 36 -8.32 -0.43 0.43
CA PHE A 36 -7.97 0.29 -0.78
C PHE A 36 -8.28 1.75 -0.58
N ARG A 37 -7.35 2.62 -0.95
CA ARG A 37 -7.57 4.05 -0.90
C ARG A 37 -6.91 4.71 -2.08
N GLU A 38 -7.43 5.86 -2.44
CA GLU A 38 -6.82 6.64 -3.51
C GLU A 38 -6.33 7.95 -2.95
N PHE A 39 -5.22 8.41 -3.43
CA PHE A 39 -4.64 9.66 -2.99
C PHE A 39 -4.27 10.48 -4.20
N GLY A 40 -4.26 11.78 -4.05
CA GLY A 40 -3.79 12.64 -5.10
C GLY A 40 -2.28 12.69 -5.12
N THR A 41 -1.73 13.34 -6.13
CA THR A 41 -0.28 13.41 -6.25
C THR A 41 0.28 14.70 -5.67
N VAL A 42 -0.53 15.52 -5.03
CA VAL A 42 -0.03 16.71 -4.39
C VAL A 42 0.65 16.37 -3.07
N ASN A 43 1.50 17.23 -2.62
CA ASN A 43 2.31 16.95 -1.42
C ASN A 43 1.47 16.62 -0.20
N ALA A 44 0.37 17.31 0.00
CA ALA A 44 -0.46 17.06 1.16
C ALA A 44 -1.01 15.64 1.14
N GLU A 45 -1.39 15.17 -0.04
CA GLU A 45 -1.93 13.84 -0.14
C GLU A 45 -0.83 12.79 0.02
N LEU A 46 0.35 13.07 -0.48
CA LEU A 46 1.45 12.14 -0.33
C LEU A 46 1.83 11.99 1.13
N LYS A 47 1.74 13.08 1.89
CA LYS A 47 1.98 13.00 3.30
C LYS A 47 0.95 12.14 3.98
N ARG A 48 -0.31 12.26 3.60
CA ARG A 48 -1.35 11.44 4.18
C ARG A 48 -1.12 9.97 3.87
N LEU A 49 -0.71 9.69 2.65
CA LEU A 49 -0.42 8.32 2.26
C LEU A 49 0.68 7.75 3.15
N ARG A 50 1.75 8.51 3.32
CA ARG A 50 2.85 8.04 4.13
C ARG A 50 2.40 7.79 5.57
N GLN A 51 1.64 8.72 6.13
CA GLN A 51 1.17 8.56 7.49
C GLN A 51 0.27 7.35 7.63
N TRP A 52 -0.56 7.11 6.63
CA TRP A 52 -1.43 5.97 6.66
C TRP A 52 -0.63 4.66 6.65
N LEU A 53 0.37 4.59 5.80
CA LEU A 53 1.18 3.39 5.73
C LEU A 53 1.94 3.17 7.03
N GLU A 54 2.41 4.23 7.62
CA GLU A 54 3.10 4.11 8.90
C GLU A 54 2.15 3.68 10.01
N ALA A 55 0.97 4.22 10.01
CA ALA A 55 0.00 3.87 11.03
C ALA A 55 -0.41 2.41 10.92
N GLU A 56 -0.41 1.89 9.71
CA GLU A 56 -0.75 0.49 9.52
C GLU A 56 0.44 -0.44 9.71
N GLY A 57 1.59 0.11 9.92
CA GLY A 57 2.78 -0.72 10.15
C GLY A 57 3.24 -1.45 8.90
N ILE A 58 3.04 -0.84 7.74
CA ILE A 58 3.41 -1.50 6.50
C ILE A 58 4.91 -1.62 6.39
N THR A 59 5.40 -2.79 6.12
CA THR A 59 6.83 -3.04 6.05
C THR A 59 7.32 -3.23 4.63
N HIS A 60 6.43 -3.56 3.72
CA HIS A 60 6.83 -3.78 2.34
C HIS A 60 5.92 -2.98 1.42
N VAL A 61 6.52 -2.22 0.52
CA VAL A 61 5.76 -1.40 -0.40
C VAL A 61 6.26 -1.68 -1.81
N VAL A 62 5.33 -1.96 -2.70
CA VAL A 62 5.66 -2.18 -4.09
C VAL A 62 4.99 -1.09 -4.89
N MET A 63 5.72 -0.43 -5.73
CA MET A 63 5.19 0.63 -6.55
C MET A 63 5.27 0.24 -8.00
N GLU A 64 4.19 0.50 -8.71
CA GLU A 64 4.16 0.25 -10.13
C GLU A 64 3.60 1.44 -10.85
N SER A 65 4.18 1.82 -11.96
CA SER A 65 3.60 2.89 -12.72
C SER A 65 2.85 2.28 -13.85
N THR A 66 1.62 2.70 -14.01
CA THR A 66 0.89 2.24 -15.09
C THR A 66 1.18 3.07 -16.23
N GLY A 67 1.15 2.66 -17.25
CA GLY A 67 1.30 3.44 -18.21
C GLY A 67 2.31 3.22 -18.89
N SER A 68 2.59 3.25 -19.54
CA SER A 68 3.39 3.32 -20.23
C SER A 68 4.50 2.91 -20.36
N TYR A 69 4.85 2.18 -20.46
CA TYR A 69 5.95 1.90 -20.68
C TYR A 69 6.06 1.52 -21.83
N CYS A 70 6.17 1.73 -22.29
CA CYS A 70 6.31 1.46 -23.24
C CYS A 70 6.93 1.23 -23.51
#